data_fe6ecccf885d8e1ac895df7ad050b1e5
#
_entry.id   fe6ecccf885d8e1ac895df7ad050b1e5
#
_cell.length_a   1.000
_cell.length_b   1.000
_cell.length_c   1.000
_cell.angle_alpha   90.00
_cell.angle_beta   90.00
_cell.angle_gamma   90.00
#
_symmetry.space_group_name_H-M   'P 1'
#
loop_
_entity.id
_entity.type
_entity.pdbx_description
1 polymer ?
#
loop_
_entity_poly.entity_id
_entity_poly.type
_entity_poly.pdbx_seq_one_letter_code
_entity_poly.pdbx_strand_id
1 'polypeptide(L)'
;MQPAKFSLSGAALLALATAAPAEPAKPVATATIERHWTSNALDSDRPIPDWFTLLRGSLERQWGDADANAGIGTAFEATRHDRVAIEDDRALSLSAHAFRRLSASLELRGSLGYRALSTGDDLDLGAIVIGTRALKQQLSVEAQLGIALDHGTALILEASESFETTGPTRFENDVLPATRLDPDTNRLHVQARLTRTVGPTTFGGSASALIASVEPLGVPPVALSFTLAALSAELAVQKANGASLGLAFGLEWLRGTQSVYSQIKPAWQIRATQPLPHGFELRGTWFGRYETVDSDDPLASWLDRAELELGWKISDRFALASGVFCELKQNLLFENEERSRGIYAEAAYALNKPLKAVMRVDLSRTFKTVIDLEENTIDAFFGLSADI
;
A
#
# COMPACT_ATOMS: atom_id res chain seq x y z
N MET A 1 -4.08 -30.66 0.07
CA MET A 1 -5.34 -29.99 0.44
C MET A 1 -5.98 -29.48 -0.83
N GLN A 2 -7.27 -29.70 -1.06
CA GLN A 2 -7.96 -29.18 -2.25
C GLN A 2 -8.06 -27.66 -2.12
N PRO A 3 -7.85 -26.88 -3.19
CA PRO A 3 -8.03 -25.44 -3.14
C PRO A 3 -9.48 -25.10 -2.78
N ALA A 4 -9.63 -24.21 -1.81
CA ALA A 4 -10.93 -23.69 -1.41
C ALA A 4 -11.60 -23.06 -2.63
N LYS A 5 -12.79 -23.51 -2.96
CA LYS A 5 -13.52 -23.04 -4.14
C LYS A 5 -13.94 -21.59 -3.94
N PHE A 6 -13.44 -20.70 -4.79
CA PHE A 6 -13.94 -19.34 -4.98
C PHE A 6 -15.46 -19.36 -5.23
N SER A 7 -16.31 -19.12 -4.26
CA SER A 7 -17.74 -19.20 -4.45
C SER A 7 -18.56 -17.98 -4.02
N LEU A 8 -17.99 -17.02 -3.31
CA LEU A 8 -18.78 -15.86 -2.82
C LEU A 8 -18.60 -14.57 -3.65
N SER A 9 -17.45 -14.37 -4.26
CA SER A 9 -17.08 -13.09 -4.86
C SER A 9 -17.58 -12.85 -6.29
N GLY A 10 -17.69 -13.91 -7.09
CA GLY A 10 -18.15 -13.80 -8.48
C GLY A 10 -19.63 -13.43 -8.62
N ALA A 11 -20.47 -13.84 -7.68
CA ALA A 11 -21.92 -13.57 -7.72
C ALA A 11 -22.26 -12.11 -7.39
N ALA A 12 -21.49 -11.46 -6.50
CA ALA A 12 -21.68 -10.06 -6.15
C ALA A 12 -21.32 -9.12 -7.31
N LEU A 13 -20.23 -9.40 -8.01
CA LEU A 13 -19.81 -8.62 -9.20
C LEU A 13 -20.76 -8.80 -10.38
N LEU A 14 -21.31 -10.01 -10.61
CA LEU A 14 -22.31 -10.23 -11.66
C LEU A 14 -23.62 -9.49 -11.37
N ALA A 15 -24.05 -9.41 -10.11
CA ALA A 15 -25.25 -8.68 -9.72
C ALA A 15 -25.10 -7.15 -9.89
N LEU A 16 -23.87 -6.63 -9.78
CA LEU A 16 -23.55 -5.23 -10.02
C LEU A 16 -23.49 -4.88 -11.53
N ALA A 17 -23.04 -5.82 -12.36
CA ALA A 17 -22.86 -5.62 -13.81
C ALA A 17 -24.17 -5.50 -14.63
N THR A 18 -25.32 -5.79 -14.03
CA THR A 18 -26.64 -5.64 -14.68
C THR A 18 -27.21 -4.21 -14.66
N ALA A 19 -26.42 -3.21 -14.30
CA ALA A 19 -26.80 -1.81 -14.40
C ALA A 19 -26.99 -1.41 -15.86
N ALA A 20 -28.10 -0.69 -16.17
CA ALA A 20 -28.42 -0.22 -17.50
C ALA A 20 -27.26 0.61 -18.10
N PRO A 21 -27.04 0.54 -19.42
CA PRO A 21 -25.96 1.29 -20.05
C PRO A 21 -26.30 2.79 -20.00
N ALA A 22 -25.69 3.49 -19.06
CA ALA A 22 -25.59 4.93 -19.13
C ALA A 22 -24.51 5.32 -20.16
N GLU A 23 -24.57 6.56 -20.67
CA GLU A 23 -23.51 7.03 -21.57
C GLU A 23 -22.13 6.84 -20.95
N PRO A 24 -21.18 6.24 -21.69
CA PRO A 24 -19.86 6.02 -21.17
C PRO A 24 -19.17 7.37 -20.90
N ALA A 25 -18.61 7.54 -19.71
CA ALA A 25 -17.72 8.66 -19.45
C ALA A 25 -16.50 8.59 -20.38
N LYS A 26 -15.88 9.73 -20.64
CA LYS A 26 -14.62 9.75 -21.40
C LYS A 26 -13.57 8.93 -20.67
N PRO A 27 -12.75 8.15 -21.40
CA PRO A 27 -11.64 7.47 -20.78
C PRO A 27 -10.69 8.50 -20.16
N VAL A 28 -10.16 8.17 -18.98
CA VAL A 28 -9.12 8.95 -18.32
C VAL A 28 -7.82 8.18 -18.44
N ALA A 29 -6.79 8.80 -18.98
CA ALA A 29 -5.47 8.23 -19.07
C ALA A 29 -4.48 9.07 -18.25
N THR A 30 -3.56 8.40 -17.58
CA THR A 30 -2.44 9.06 -16.91
C THR A 30 -1.13 8.48 -17.42
N ALA A 31 -0.11 9.30 -17.49
CA ALA A 31 1.25 8.87 -17.79
C ALA A 31 2.23 9.62 -16.90
N THR A 32 3.20 8.89 -16.35
CA THR A 32 4.26 9.46 -15.51
C THR A 32 5.60 8.88 -15.94
N ILE A 33 6.59 9.72 -16.03
CA ILE A 33 7.99 9.36 -16.18
C ILE A 33 8.79 10.04 -15.07
N GLU A 34 9.60 9.26 -14.38
CA GLU A 34 10.44 9.74 -13.29
C GLU A 34 11.87 9.27 -13.53
N ARG A 35 12.83 10.14 -13.25
CA ARG A 35 14.25 9.79 -13.20
C ARG A 35 14.72 9.88 -11.76
N HIS A 36 15.13 8.77 -11.21
CA HIS A 36 15.56 8.60 -9.84
C HIS A 36 17.08 8.42 -9.77
N TRP A 37 17.65 8.88 -8.69
CA TRP A 37 19.00 8.54 -8.25
C TRP A 37 18.91 8.05 -6.79
N THR A 38 19.59 6.96 -6.50
CA THR A 38 19.75 6.43 -5.15
C THR A 38 21.23 6.21 -4.86
N SER A 39 21.62 6.42 -3.62
CA SER A 39 22.96 6.10 -3.17
C SER A 39 23.15 4.60 -2.89
N ASN A 40 22.06 3.84 -2.73
CA ASN A 40 22.07 2.41 -2.45
C ASN A 40 20.92 1.68 -3.17
N ALA A 41 21.18 1.21 -4.39
CA ALA A 41 20.17 0.58 -5.23
C ALA A 41 19.78 -0.84 -4.79
N LEU A 42 20.63 -1.53 -4.02
CA LEU A 42 20.37 -2.88 -3.54
C LEU A 42 19.88 -2.94 -2.09
N ASP A 43 19.72 -1.77 -1.41
CA ASP A 43 19.41 -1.71 0.03
C ASP A 43 20.31 -2.65 0.88
N SER A 44 21.58 -2.72 0.52
CA SER A 44 22.56 -3.65 1.07
C SER A 44 23.63 -2.94 1.90
N ASP A 45 24.41 -3.71 2.66
CA ASP A 45 25.57 -3.23 3.41
C ASP A 45 26.72 -2.71 2.53
N ARG A 46 26.64 -2.97 1.22
CA ARG A 46 27.56 -2.48 0.19
C ARG A 46 26.84 -1.54 -0.76
N PRO A 47 26.71 -0.25 -0.41
CA PRO A 47 25.91 0.68 -1.17
C PRO A 47 26.41 0.84 -2.61
N ILE A 48 25.55 0.60 -3.57
CA ILE A 48 25.81 0.79 -5.00
C ILE A 48 24.94 1.95 -5.49
N PRO A 49 25.53 3.11 -5.79
CA PRO A 49 24.74 4.22 -6.33
C PRO A 49 24.33 3.96 -7.75
N ASP A 50 23.06 4.20 -8.05
CA ASP A 50 22.51 4.02 -9.38
C ASP A 50 21.47 5.06 -9.75
N TRP A 51 21.28 5.22 -11.05
CA TRP A 51 20.17 5.92 -11.65
C TRP A 51 19.16 4.92 -12.20
N PHE A 52 17.87 5.17 -11.98
CA PHE A 52 16.84 4.40 -12.63
C PHE A 52 15.70 5.29 -13.17
N THR A 53 15.01 4.78 -14.17
CA THR A 53 13.84 5.42 -14.76
C THR A 53 12.61 4.61 -14.38
N LEU A 54 11.60 5.28 -13.85
CA LEU A 54 10.30 4.70 -13.54
C LEU A 54 9.27 5.24 -14.52
N LEU A 55 8.60 4.33 -15.20
CA LEU A 55 7.51 4.62 -16.13
C LEU A 55 6.21 4.07 -15.55
N ARG A 56 5.18 4.89 -15.46
CA ARG A 56 3.82 4.48 -15.08
C ARG A 56 2.82 4.98 -16.09
N GLY A 57 1.80 4.17 -16.35
CA GLY A 57 0.68 4.59 -17.15
C GLY A 57 -0.58 3.90 -16.71
N SER A 58 -1.71 4.59 -16.81
CA SER A 58 -3.02 4.00 -16.57
C SER A 58 -4.04 4.47 -17.59
N LEU A 59 -5.03 3.63 -17.80
CA LEU A 59 -6.22 3.94 -18.60
C LEU A 59 -7.42 3.40 -17.83
N GLU A 60 -8.38 4.27 -17.58
CA GLU A 60 -9.63 3.91 -16.91
C GLU A 60 -10.82 4.38 -17.73
N ARG A 61 -11.87 3.58 -17.74
CA ARG A 61 -13.15 3.93 -18.33
C ARG A 61 -14.27 3.58 -17.39
N GLN A 62 -15.17 4.51 -17.18
CA GLN A 62 -16.33 4.37 -16.31
C GLN A 62 -17.63 4.50 -17.12
N TRP A 63 -18.69 3.86 -16.62
CA TRP A 63 -20.06 3.92 -17.13
C TRP A 63 -21.01 4.05 -15.95
N GLY A 64 -22.13 4.69 -16.17
CA GLY A 64 -23.17 4.80 -15.17
C GLY A 64 -23.37 6.22 -14.66
N ASP A 65 -24.08 6.31 -13.56
CA ASP A 65 -24.45 7.57 -12.90
C ASP A 65 -24.11 7.53 -11.38
N ALA A 66 -24.69 8.45 -10.63
CA ALA A 66 -24.46 8.54 -9.18
C ALA A 66 -25.09 7.38 -8.38
N ASP A 67 -26.08 6.68 -8.94
CA ASP A 67 -26.80 5.60 -8.27
C ASP A 67 -26.31 4.20 -8.69
N ALA A 68 -25.73 4.10 -9.89
CA ALA A 68 -25.15 2.86 -10.37
C ALA A 68 -24.04 3.15 -11.38
N ASN A 69 -22.83 2.74 -11.07
CA ASN A 69 -21.70 2.87 -11.99
C ASN A 69 -20.81 1.63 -11.97
N ALA A 70 -20.08 1.46 -13.04
CA ALA A 70 -19.06 0.44 -13.19
C ALA A 70 -17.88 1.01 -13.97
N GLY A 71 -16.70 0.44 -13.77
CA GLY A 71 -15.51 0.85 -14.48
C GLY A 71 -14.55 -0.30 -14.66
N ILE A 72 -13.68 -0.15 -15.66
CA ILE A 72 -12.53 -1.02 -15.89
C ILE A 72 -11.28 -0.16 -16.03
N GLY A 73 -10.18 -0.68 -15.55
CA GLY A 73 -8.89 -0.01 -15.62
C GLY A 73 -7.77 -0.97 -16.00
N THR A 74 -6.74 -0.42 -16.60
CA THR A 74 -5.46 -1.08 -16.78
C THR A 74 -4.35 -0.12 -16.36
N ALA A 75 -3.31 -0.65 -15.73
CA ALA A 75 -2.12 0.13 -15.41
C ALA A 75 -0.88 -0.70 -15.67
N PHE A 76 0.19 -0.03 -16.04
CA PHE A 76 1.50 -0.62 -16.13
C PHE A 76 2.51 0.21 -15.34
N GLU A 77 3.54 -0.47 -14.83
CA GLU A 77 4.69 0.12 -14.19
C GLU A 77 5.95 -0.60 -14.67
N ALA A 78 7.01 0.14 -14.94
CA ALA A 78 8.29 -0.42 -15.30
C ALA A 78 9.43 0.41 -14.70
N THR A 79 10.35 -0.24 -14.01
CA THR A 79 11.59 0.34 -13.51
C THR A 79 12.73 -0.14 -14.39
N ARG A 80 13.66 0.74 -14.70
CA ARG A 80 14.87 0.41 -15.43
C ARG A 80 16.07 1.10 -14.82
N HIS A 81 16.98 0.32 -14.30
CA HIS A 81 18.24 0.73 -13.73
C HIS A 81 19.33 0.89 -14.80
N ASP A 82 20.27 1.82 -14.60
CA ASP A 82 21.38 2.03 -15.52
C ASP A 82 22.49 0.99 -15.34
N ARG A 83 22.70 0.52 -14.10
CA ARG A 83 23.78 -0.40 -13.73
C ARG A 83 23.27 -1.67 -13.07
N VAL A 84 22.30 -1.55 -12.16
CA VAL A 84 21.81 -2.65 -11.33
C VAL A 84 20.56 -3.26 -11.97
N ALA A 85 20.72 -3.85 -13.17
CA ALA A 85 19.60 -4.37 -13.95
C ALA A 85 18.82 -5.53 -13.26
N ILE A 86 19.33 -6.09 -12.18
CA ILE A 86 18.59 -7.06 -11.36
C ILE A 86 17.38 -6.44 -10.69
N GLU A 87 17.42 -5.13 -10.39
CA GLU A 87 16.32 -4.36 -9.82
C GLU A 87 15.30 -3.83 -10.85
N ASP A 88 15.40 -4.25 -12.11
CA ASP A 88 14.44 -3.88 -13.16
C ASP A 88 13.10 -4.61 -12.92
N ASP A 89 12.09 -3.88 -12.50
CA ASP A 89 10.76 -4.43 -12.25
C ASP A 89 9.77 -4.09 -13.36
N ARG A 90 8.76 -4.94 -13.54
CA ARG A 90 7.65 -4.69 -14.47
C ARG A 90 6.36 -5.23 -13.90
N ALA A 91 5.35 -4.36 -13.85
CA ALA A 91 4.02 -4.74 -13.41
C ALA A 91 2.96 -4.39 -14.46
N LEU A 92 1.98 -5.26 -14.60
CA LEU A 92 0.73 -5.04 -15.32
C LEU A 92 -0.42 -5.27 -14.36
N SER A 93 -1.35 -4.32 -14.28
CA SER A 93 -2.54 -4.43 -13.46
C SER A 93 -3.80 -4.27 -14.31
N LEU A 94 -4.81 -5.09 -14.03
CA LEU A 94 -6.15 -4.98 -14.57
C LEU A 94 -7.10 -4.82 -13.40
N SER A 95 -8.08 -3.93 -13.51
CA SER A 95 -9.08 -3.71 -12.48
C SER A 95 -10.48 -3.59 -13.06
N ALA A 96 -11.46 -4.01 -12.29
CA ALA A 96 -12.87 -3.74 -12.54
C ALA A 96 -13.51 -3.35 -11.21
N HIS A 97 -14.43 -2.38 -11.25
CA HIS A 97 -15.16 -1.98 -10.06
C HIS A 97 -16.61 -1.69 -10.43
N ALA A 98 -17.49 -1.80 -9.46
CA ALA A 98 -18.87 -1.45 -9.60
C ALA A 98 -19.44 -0.89 -8.28
N PHE A 99 -20.36 0.04 -8.42
CA PHE A 99 -21.11 0.65 -7.34
C PHE A 99 -22.61 0.62 -7.65
N ARG A 100 -23.43 0.36 -6.64
CA ARG A 100 -24.88 0.46 -6.76
C ARG A 100 -25.52 0.93 -5.46
N ARG A 101 -26.35 1.98 -5.54
CA ARG A 101 -27.23 2.38 -4.48
C ARG A 101 -28.50 1.54 -4.57
N LEU A 102 -28.72 0.68 -3.59
CA LEU A 102 -29.86 -0.23 -3.53
C LEU A 102 -31.11 0.46 -2.94
N SER A 103 -30.88 1.43 -2.03
CA SER A 103 -31.92 2.30 -1.45
C SER A 103 -31.28 3.61 -0.96
N ALA A 104 -32.09 4.52 -0.41
CA ALA A 104 -31.59 5.75 0.20
C ALA A 104 -30.60 5.49 1.38
N SER A 105 -30.67 4.30 1.99
CA SER A 105 -29.84 3.92 3.15
C SER A 105 -28.90 2.76 2.89
N LEU A 106 -28.87 2.20 1.69
CA LEU A 106 -28.08 0.98 1.40
C LEU A 106 -27.32 1.14 0.09
N GLU A 107 -25.99 1.00 0.15
CA GLU A 107 -25.10 1.01 -1.00
C GLU A 107 -24.18 -0.20 -1.01
N LEU A 108 -23.87 -0.70 -2.20
CA LEU A 108 -22.99 -1.83 -2.44
C LEU A 108 -21.87 -1.41 -3.39
N ARG A 109 -20.63 -1.76 -3.04
CA ARG A 109 -19.43 -1.61 -3.88
C ARG A 109 -18.74 -2.94 -4.02
N GLY A 110 -18.10 -3.15 -5.17
CA GLY A 110 -17.26 -4.31 -5.38
C GLY A 110 -16.12 -3.98 -6.32
N SER A 111 -14.99 -4.65 -6.12
CA SER A 111 -13.85 -4.55 -7.01
C SER A 111 -13.22 -5.91 -7.28
N LEU A 112 -12.58 -6.04 -8.44
CA LEU A 112 -11.77 -7.15 -8.87
C LEU A 112 -10.46 -6.60 -9.41
N GLY A 113 -9.33 -7.13 -8.94
CA GLY A 113 -7.99 -6.76 -9.38
C GLY A 113 -7.20 -7.99 -9.81
N TYR A 114 -6.39 -7.83 -10.85
CA TYR A 114 -5.34 -8.77 -11.22
C TYR A 114 -4.05 -7.99 -11.43
N ARG A 115 -2.95 -8.47 -10.84
CA ARG A 115 -1.62 -7.91 -11.03
C ARG A 115 -0.63 -9.02 -11.37
N ALA A 116 0.16 -8.79 -12.41
CA ALA A 116 1.34 -9.60 -12.73
C ALA A 116 2.57 -8.71 -12.54
N LEU A 117 3.49 -9.14 -11.69
CA LEU A 117 4.72 -8.44 -11.34
C LEU A 117 5.91 -9.35 -11.63
N SER A 118 6.80 -8.92 -12.51
CA SER A 118 8.14 -9.51 -12.65
C SER A 118 9.08 -8.68 -11.80
N THR A 119 9.48 -9.21 -10.65
CA THR A 119 10.39 -8.53 -9.72
C THR A 119 11.78 -9.13 -9.78
N GLY A 120 12.78 -8.27 -9.78
CA GLY A 120 14.17 -8.62 -9.55
C GLY A 120 14.51 -8.50 -8.06
N ASP A 121 15.57 -9.18 -7.66
CA ASP A 121 16.09 -9.14 -6.30
C ASP A 121 17.52 -9.67 -6.31
N ASP A 122 18.29 -9.43 -5.27
CA ASP A 122 19.61 -9.99 -5.12
C ASP A 122 19.63 -11.12 -4.08
N LEU A 123 20.43 -12.14 -4.36
CA LEU A 123 20.80 -13.19 -3.42
C LEU A 123 22.25 -12.98 -3.01
N ASP A 124 22.46 -12.45 -1.82
CA ASP A 124 23.81 -12.27 -1.27
C ASP A 124 24.29 -13.57 -0.59
N LEU A 125 25.34 -14.15 -1.14
CA LEU A 125 26.04 -15.31 -0.58
C LEU A 125 27.38 -14.91 0.05
N GLY A 126 27.51 -13.66 0.47
CA GLY A 126 28.69 -13.09 1.10
C GLY A 126 29.73 -12.57 0.09
N ALA A 127 30.46 -13.44 -0.58
CA ALA A 127 31.43 -13.04 -1.58
C ALA A 127 30.85 -12.83 -2.98
N ILE A 128 29.65 -13.33 -3.21
CA ILE A 128 28.98 -13.37 -4.53
C ILE A 128 27.56 -12.89 -4.36
N VAL A 129 27.17 -11.89 -5.14
CA VAL A 129 25.79 -11.45 -5.30
C VAL A 129 25.27 -12.02 -6.62
N ILE A 130 24.13 -12.69 -6.57
CA ILE A 130 23.49 -13.31 -7.74
C ILE A 130 22.14 -12.63 -7.93
N GLY A 131 21.93 -12.03 -9.10
CA GLY A 131 20.64 -11.51 -9.47
C GLY A 131 19.58 -12.62 -9.59
N THR A 132 18.40 -12.36 -9.06
CA THR A 132 17.26 -13.28 -9.13
C THR A 132 16.08 -12.59 -9.80
N ARG A 133 15.13 -13.37 -10.31
CA ARG A 133 13.89 -12.84 -10.89
C ARG A 133 12.76 -13.83 -10.74
N ALA A 134 11.66 -13.35 -10.19
CA ALA A 134 10.42 -14.11 -10.04
C ALA A 134 9.24 -13.43 -10.73
N LEU A 135 8.24 -14.21 -11.13
CA LEU A 135 6.95 -13.72 -11.58
C LEU A 135 5.93 -13.94 -10.47
N LYS A 136 5.40 -12.86 -9.90
CA LYS A 136 4.31 -12.87 -8.93
C LYS A 136 3.00 -12.52 -9.64
N GLN A 137 1.93 -13.26 -9.33
CA GLN A 137 0.60 -13.00 -9.86
C GLN A 137 -0.37 -12.91 -8.69
N GLN A 138 -1.11 -11.82 -8.63
CA GLN A 138 -2.06 -11.57 -7.58
C GLN A 138 -3.47 -11.38 -8.16
N LEU A 139 -4.44 -12.06 -7.58
CA LEU A 139 -5.87 -11.84 -7.82
C LEU A 139 -6.47 -11.29 -6.53
N SER A 140 -7.21 -10.19 -6.61
CA SER A 140 -7.88 -9.58 -5.47
C SER A 140 -9.35 -9.34 -5.75
N VAL A 141 -10.18 -9.55 -4.74
CA VAL A 141 -11.62 -9.27 -4.78
C VAL A 141 -11.99 -8.52 -3.51
N GLU A 142 -12.83 -7.50 -3.64
CA GLU A 142 -13.33 -6.72 -2.52
C GLU A 142 -14.84 -6.51 -2.66
N ALA A 143 -15.55 -6.55 -1.54
CA ALA A 143 -16.97 -6.19 -1.44
C ALA A 143 -17.18 -5.31 -0.21
N GLN A 144 -17.94 -4.22 -0.37
CA GLN A 144 -18.27 -3.29 0.69
C GLN A 144 -19.77 -3.01 0.69
N LEU A 145 -20.41 -3.10 1.86
CA LEU A 145 -21.79 -2.76 2.11
C LEU A 145 -21.86 -1.55 3.04
N GLY A 146 -22.40 -0.45 2.55
CA GLY A 146 -22.65 0.78 3.33
C GLY A 146 -24.12 0.85 3.73
N ILE A 147 -24.39 1.07 5.03
CA ILE A 147 -25.72 1.15 5.63
C ILE A 147 -25.82 2.46 6.41
N ALA A 148 -26.68 3.38 5.96
CA ALA A 148 -27.07 4.54 6.72
C ALA A 148 -28.17 4.14 7.71
N LEU A 149 -27.88 4.15 9.01
CA LEU A 149 -28.81 3.72 10.06
C LEU A 149 -29.75 4.85 10.48
N ASP A 150 -29.24 6.07 10.62
CA ASP A 150 -29.99 7.30 10.92
C ASP A 150 -29.26 8.54 10.35
N HIS A 151 -29.75 9.74 10.69
CA HIS A 151 -29.09 11.00 10.33
C HIS A 151 -27.72 11.13 11.02
N GLY A 152 -26.66 10.72 10.32
CA GLY A 152 -25.28 10.83 10.75
C GLY A 152 -24.65 9.53 11.27
N THR A 153 -25.41 8.44 11.39
CA THR A 153 -24.86 7.13 11.77
C THR A 153 -24.77 6.20 10.56
N ALA A 154 -23.61 5.63 10.31
CA ALA A 154 -23.36 4.70 9.22
C ALA A 154 -22.60 3.45 9.69
N LEU A 155 -22.99 2.30 9.17
CA LEU A 155 -22.28 1.03 9.31
C LEU A 155 -21.67 0.66 7.95
N ILE A 156 -20.39 0.34 7.92
CA ILE A 156 -19.67 -0.16 6.75
C ILE A 156 -19.21 -1.57 7.08
N LEU A 157 -19.56 -2.51 6.24
CA LEU A 157 -19.07 -3.88 6.26
C LEU A 157 -18.21 -4.08 5.02
N GLU A 158 -17.02 -4.61 5.19
CA GLU A 158 -16.06 -4.86 4.12
C GLU A 158 -15.50 -6.27 4.22
N ALA A 159 -15.32 -6.91 3.08
CA ALA A 159 -14.60 -8.16 2.96
C ALA A 159 -13.73 -8.10 1.72
N SER A 160 -12.46 -8.46 1.86
CA SER A 160 -11.54 -8.58 0.74
C SER A 160 -10.75 -9.87 0.83
N GLU A 161 -10.45 -10.45 -0.33
CA GLU A 161 -9.61 -11.63 -0.46
C GLU A 161 -8.56 -11.38 -1.54
N SER A 162 -7.31 -11.71 -1.25
CA SER A 162 -6.21 -11.68 -2.20
C SER A 162 -5.48 -13.00 -2.22
N PHE A 163 -5.27 -13.52 -3.42
CA PHE A 163 -4.51 -14.73 -3.67
C PHE A 163 -3.29 -14.37 -4.52
N GLU A 164 -2.09 -14.68 -4.02
CA GLU A 164 -0.83 -14.45 -4.70
C GLU A 164 -0.13 -15.78 -4.96
N THR A 165 0.35 -15.96 -6.18
CA THR A 165 1.18 -17.08 -6.60
C THR A 165 2.54 -16.57 -7.06
N THR A 166 3.60 -17.23 -6.63
CA THR A 166 4.96 -16.93 -7.08
C THR A 166 5.51 -18.08 -7.90
N GLY A 167 5.93 -17.76 -9.12
CA GLY A 167 6.61 -18.69 -10.01
C GLY A 167 8.00 -19.06 -9.52
N PRO A 168 8.68 -20.00 -10.19
CA PRO A 168 10.06 -20.33 -9.88
C PRO A 168 10.97 -19.10 -10.05
N THR A 169 11.81 -18.85 -9.06
CA THR A 169 12.86 -17.85 -9.10
C THR A 169 13.94 -18.33 -10.07
N ARG A 170 14.29 -17.49 -11.03
CA ARG A 170 15.38 -17.69 -11.98
C ARG A 170 16.60 -16.93 -11.49
N PHE A 171 17.75 -17.54 -11.62
CA PHE A 171 19.02 -16.96 -11.24
C PHE A 171 19.75 -16.41 -12.45
N GLU A 172 20.43 -15.30 -12.29
CA GLU A 172 21.20 -14.67 -13.35
C GLU A 172 22.24 -15.65 -13.92
N ASN A 173 22.39 -15.65 -15.26
CA ASN A 173 23.29 -16.55 -16.00
C ASN A 173 23.05 -18.04 -15.73
N ASP A 174 21.86 -18.43 -15.27
CA ASP A 174 21.49 -19.83 -14.96
C ASP A 174 22.51 -20.54 -14.03
N VAL A 175 23.14 -19.77 -13.13
CA VAL A 175 24.14 -20.31 -12.18
C VAL A 175 23.56 -21.34 -11.21
N LEU A 176 22.24 -21.28 -10.96
CA LEU A 176 21.47 -22.24 -10.20
C LEU A 176 20.20 -22.64 -10.97
N PRO A 177 19.69 -23.85 -10.76
CA PRO A 177 18.43 -24.26 -11.37
C PRO A 177 17.27 -23.41 -10.82
N ALA A 178 16.31 -23.06 -11.68
CA ALA A 178 15.12 -22.33 -11.27
C ALA A 178 14.43 -23.03 -10.10
N THR A 179 14.26 -22.34 -8.98
CA THR A 179 13.77 -22.89 -7.73
C THR A 179 12.71 -21.95 -7.15
N ARG A 180 11.66 -22.50 -6.57
CA ARG A 180 10.65 -21.70 -5.91
C ARG A 180 11.14 -21.28 -4.53
N LEU A 181 11.37 -19.99 -4.32
CA LEU A 181 11.83 -19.42 -3.05
C LEU A 181 10.68 -18.83 -2.25
N ASP A 182 9.68 -18.23 -2.90
CA ASP A 182 8.55 -17.58 -2.25
C ASP A 182 7.31 -18.49 -2.24
N PRO A 183 6.56 -18.55 -1.14
CA PRO A 183 5.33 -19.32 -1.04
C PRO A 183 4.15 -18.64 -1.74
N ASP A 184 3.13 -19.43 -2.11
CA ASP A 184 1.82 -18.86 -2.41
C ASP A 184 1.14 -18.40 -1.12
N THR A 185 0.43 -17.27 -1.22
CA THR A 185 -0.29 -16.71 -0.08
C THR A 185 -1.76 -16.45 -0.42
N ASN A 186 -2.63 -16.69 0.56
CA ASN A 186 -4.03 -16.27 0.51
C ASN A 186 -4.33 -15.44 1.75
N ARG A 187 -4.88 -14.22 1.57
CA ARG A 187 -5.23 -13.29 2.64
C ARG A 187 -6.70 -12.94 2.55
N LEU A 188 -7.45 -13.25 3.58
CA LEU A 188 -8.84 -12.84 3.76
C LEU A 188 -8.91 -11.76 4.84
N HIS A 189 -9.38 -10.58 4.50
CA HIS A 189 -9.63 -9.49 5.43
C HIS A 189 -11.13 -9.23 5.52
N VAL A 190 -11.64 -9.07 6.73
CA VAL A 190 -13.01 -8.65 7.02
C VAL A 190 -12.99 -7.51 8.00
N GLN A 191 -13.86 -6.50 7.80
CA GLN A 191 -13.98 -5.35 8.69
C GLN A 191 -15.44 -4.92 8.85
N ALA A 192 -15.77 -4.51 10.07
CA ALA A 192 -17.00 -3.78 10.39
C ALA A 192 -16.62 -2.44 11.03
N ARG A 193 -17.17 -1.34 10.53
CA ARG A 193 -16.92 0.02 11.03
C ARG A 193 -18.23 0.74 11.24
N LEU A 194 -18.47 1.18 12.46
CA LEU A 194 -19.61 2.02 12.84
C LEU A 194 -19.13 3.45 13.08
N THR A 195 -19.78 4.43 12.44
CA THR A 195 -19.45 5.85 12.62
C THR A 195 -20.70 6.66 12.89
N ARG A 196 -20.54 7.74 13.68
CA ARG A 196 -21.58 8.75 13.93
C ARG A 196 -21.00 10.14 13.80
N THR A 197 -21.59 10.94 12.92
CA THR A 197 -21.19 12.34 12.69
C THR A 197 -22.16 13.28 13.39
N VAL A 198 -21.62 14.19 14.21
CA VAL A 198 -22.38 15.24 14.91
C VAL A 198 -21.65 16.57 14.69
N GLY A 199 -22.18 17.41 13.83
CA GLY A 199 -21.54 18.67 13.44
C GLY A 199 -20.17 18.40 12.79
N PRO A 200 -19.09 19.03 13.26
CA PRO A 200 -17.74 18.85 12.71
C PRO A 200 -17.03 17.57 13.23
N THR A 201 -17.68 16.79 14.07
CA THR A 201 -17.06 15.66 14.78
C THR A 201 -17.68 14.35 14.33
N THR A 202 -16.83 13.36 14.02
CA THR A 202 -17.20 11.98 13.75
C THR A 202 -16.59 11.08 14.83
N PHE A 203 -17.43 10.28 15.47
CA PHE A 203 -17.03 9.21 16.39
C PHE A 203 -17.17 7.88 15.67
N GLY A 204 -16.32 6.93 15.97
CA GLY A 204 -16.42 5.63 15.35
C GLY A 204 -15.75 4.54 16.16
N GLY A 205 -15.97 3.34 15.70
CA GLY A 205 -15.26 2.15 16.15
C GLY A 205 -15.19 1.16 15.02
N SER A 206 -14.14 0.36 14.99
CA SER A 206 -13.98 -0.71 14.00
C SER A 206 -13.51 -2.00 14.66
N ALA A 207 -13.92 -3.11 14.06
CA ALA A 207 -13.41 -4.43 14.34
C ALA A 207 -13.00 -5.06 13.02
N SER A 208 -11.81 -5.66 12.96
CA SER A 208 -11.33 -6.34 11.77
C SER A 208 -10.60 -7.63 12.09
N ALA A 209 -10.53 -8.51 11.09
CA ALA A 209 -9.70 -9.71 11.12
C ALA A 209 -9.07 -9.94 9.76
N LEU A 210 -7.77 -10.18 9.75
CA LEU A 210 -6.99 -10.64 8.62
C LEU A 210 -6.55 -12.08 8.89
N ILE A 211 -6.86 -12.98 7.99
CA ILE A 211 -6.42 -14.38 8.02
C ILE A 211 -5.49 -14.59 6.83
N ALA A 212 -4.22 -14.85 7.10
CA ALA A 212 -3.23 -15.15 6.09
C ALA A 212 -2.89 -16.65 6.11
N SER A 213 -3.07 -17.31 4.98
CA SER A 213 -2.66 -18.68 4.74
C SER A 213 -1.46 -18.69 3.80
N VAL A 214 -0.33 -19.19 4.29
CA VAL A 214 0.93 -19.26 3.56
C VAL A 214 1.24 -20.72 3.25
N GLU A 215 1.57 -21.02 1.99
CA GLU A 215 1.95 -22.36 1.59
C GLU A 215 3.25 -22.81 2.30
N PRO A 216 3.29 -24.04 2.83
CA PRO A 216 4.53 -24.54 3.41
C PRO A 216 5.63 -24.71 2.35
N LEU A 217 6.78 -24.10 2.54
CA LEU A 217 7.99 -24.29 1.74
C LEU A 217 9.13 -24.87 2.58
N GLY A 218 10.14 -25.42 1.89
CA GLY A 218 11.35 -25.93 2.51
C GLY A 218 11.28 -27.40 2.92
N VAL A 219 12.36 -27.88 3.56
CA VAL A 219 12.50 -29.25 4.04
C VAL A 219 13.11 -29.23 5.46
N PRO A 220 12.33 -29.52 6.51
CA PRO A 220 10.88 -29.82 6.52
C PRO A 220 10.01 -28.60 6.16
N PRO A 221 8.82 -28.81 5.59
CA PRO A 221 7.96 -27.70 5.20
C PRO A 221 7.47 -26.91 6.42
N VAL A 222 7.62 -25.59 6.38
CA VAL A 222 7.17 -24.66 7.42
C VAL A 222 6.03 -23.81 6.87
N ALA A 223 4.89 -23.79 7.56
CA ALA A 223 3.77 -22.91 7.23
C ALA A 223 3.74 -21.73 8.23
N LEU A 224 3.83 -20.51 7.71
CA LEU A 224 3.83 -19.27 8.49
C LEU A 224 2.48 -18.53 8.39
N SER A 225 1.39 -19.28 8.42
CA SER A 225 0.05 -18.70 8.41
C SER A 225 -0.26 -17.99 9.73
N PHE A 226 -1.05 -16.92 9.68
CA PHE A 226 -1.38 -16.15 10.88
C PHE A 226 -2.78 -15.53 10.80
N THR A 227 -3.25 -15.06 11.96
CA THR A 227 -4.45 -14.25 12.10
C THR A 227 -4.09 -12.97 12.83
N LEU A 228 -4.49 -11.82 12.29
CA LEU A 228 -4.42 -10.52 12.94
C LEU A 228 -5.84 -10.02 13.17
N ALA A 229 -6.25 -9.90 14.44
CA ALA A 229 -7.51 -9.29 14.82
C ALA A 229 -7.26 -7.91 15.40
N ALA A 230 -8.12 -6.95 15.08
CA ALA A 230 -8.02 -5.58 15.58
C ALA A 230 -9.38 -5.05 16.06
N LEU A 231 -9.34 -4.25 17.12
CA LEU A 231 -10.47 -3.48 17.62
C LEU A 231 -10.01 -2.07 17.91
N SER A 232 -10.70 -1.06 17.35
CA SER A 232 -10.35 0.34 17.57
C SER A 232 -11.54 1.25 17.82
N ALA A 233 -11.30 2.34 18.55
CA ALA A 233 -12.18 3.50 18.67
C ALA A 233 -11.56 4.67 17.90
N GLU A 234 -12.41 5.45 17.24
CA GLU A 234 -12.00 6.53 16.34
C GLU A 234 -12.70 7.84 16.70
N LEU A 235 -11.98 8.93 16.55
CA LEU A 235 -12.48 10.30 16.65
C LEU A 235 -11.89 11.11 15.51
N ALA A 236 -12.72 11.79 14.73
CA ALA A 236 -12.27 12.74 13.73
C ALA A 236 -13.00 14.08 13.92
N VAL A 237 -12.25 15.17 13.82
CA VAL A 237 -12.78 16.53 13.86
C VAL A 237 -12.29 17.27 12.62
N GLN A 238 -13.23 17.90 11.90
CA GLN A 238 -12.90 18.73 10.75
C GLN A 238 -13.53 20.12 10.92
N LYS A 239 -12.69 21.15 10.93
CA LYS A 239 -13.14 22.54 11.07
C LYS A 239 -13.36 23.16 9.70
N ALA A 240 -14.21 24.20 9.67
CA ALA A 240 -14.51 24.94 8.43
C ALA A 240 -13.28 25.62 7.77
N ASN A 241 -12.25 25.93 8.55
CA ASN A 241 -10.98 26.50 8.04
C ASN A 241 -10.03 25.45 7.43
N GLY A 242 -10.44 24.18 7.30
CA GLY A 242 -9.65 23.08 6.77
C GLY A 242 -8.77 22.37 7.82
N ALA A 243 -8.70 22.86 9.07
CA ALA A 243 -8.00 22.13 10.12
C ALA A 243 -8.71 20.82 10.44
N SER A 244 -7.94 19.73 10.57
CA SER A 244 -8.49 18.42 10.90
C SER A 244 -7.63 17.70 11.94
N LEU A 245 -8.27 16.86 12.74
CA LEU A 245 -7.63 15.95 13.68
C LEU A 245 -8.35 14.60 13.60
N GLY A 246 -7.61 13.53 13.33
CA GLY A 246 -8.09 12.15 13.38
C GLY A 246 -7.30 11.38 14.44
N LEU A 247 -8.00 10.67 15.29
CA LEU A 247 -7.43 9.82 16.32
C LEU A 247 -8.05 8.42 16.19
N ALA A 248 -7.23 7.38 16.22
CA ALA A 248 -7.70 6.01 16.39
C ALA A 248 -6.81 5.34 17.45
N PHE A 249 -7.43 4.63 18.36
CA PHE A 249 -6.75 3.86 19.39
C PHE A 249 -7.42 2.51 19.55
N GLY A 250 -6.61 1.46 19.69
CA GLY A 250 -7.15 0.12 19.76
C GLY A 250 -6.13 -0.91 20.24
N LEU A 251 -6.51 -2.14 20.03
CA LEU A 251 -5.68 -3.31 20.30
C LEU A 251 -5.61 -4.16 19.04
N GLU A 252 -4.44 -4.66 18.74
CA GLU A 252 -4.18 -5.64 17.69
C GLU A 252 -3.65 -6.93 18.32
N TRP A 253 -4.24 -8.04 17.92
CA TRP A 253 -3.83 -9.38 18.35
C TRP A 253 -3.36 -10.16 17.14
N LEU A 254 -2.04 -10.38 17.07
CA LEU A 254 -1.41 -11.25 16.09
C LEU A 254 -1.20 -12.63 16.67
N ARG A 255 -1.62 -13.66 15.93
CA ARG A 255 -1.45 -15.06 16.28
C ARG A 255 -0.96 -15.85 15.06
N GLY A 256 0.26 -16.36 15.14
CA GLY A 256 0.81 -17.32 14.18
C GLY A 256 0.24 -18.72 14.36
N THR A 257 0.27 -19.54 13.30
CA THR A 257 -0.08 -20.96 13.41
C THR A 257 0.95 -21.71 14.26
N GLN A 258 0.52 -22.85 14.83
CA GLN A 258 1.34 -23.72 15.69
C GLN A 258 1.86 -23.05 16.98
N SER A 259 1.23 -21.94 17.41
CA SER A 259 1.63 -21.19 18.61
C SER A 259 3.07 -20.64 18.57
N VAL A 260 3.65 -20.52 17.38
CA VAL A 260 4.99 -19.95 17.20
C VAL A 260 5.04 -18.51 17.71
N TYR A 261 3.94 -17.76 17.52
CA TYR A 261 3.84 -16.39 17.96
C TYR A 261 2.42 -16.03 18.36
N SER A 262 2.24 -15.38 19.51
CA SER A 262 0.94 -14.80 19.91
C SER A 262 1.18 -13.61 20.80
N GLN A 263 0.78 -12.42 20.34
CA GLN A 263 0.96 -11.18 21.10
C GLN A 263 -0.19 -10.21 20.84
N ILE A 264 -0.57 -9.47 21.89
CA ILE A 264 -1.47 -8.32 21.82
C ILE A 264 -0.62 -7.06 22.00
N LYS A 265 -0.77 -6.11 21.09
CA LYS A 265 -0.16 -4.78 21.19
C LYS A 265 -1.22 -3.67 21.12
N PRO A 266 -1.01 -2.55 21.83
CA PRO A 266 -1.81 -1.35 21.60
C PRO A 266 -1.50 -0.80 20.20
N ALA A 267 -2.53 -0.47 19.44
CA ALA A 267 -2.39 0.17 18.14
C ALA A 267 -2.95 1.59 18.20
N TRP A 268 -2.33 2.50 17.47
CA TRP A 268 -2.79 3.89 17.41
C TRP A 268 -2.54 4.49 16.04
N GLN A 269 -3.34 5.51 15.73
CA GLN A 269 -3.14 6.38 14.59
C GLN A 269 -3.59 7.79 14.94
N ILE A 270 -2.70 8.75 14.76
CA ILE A 270 -2.94 10.17 14.92
C ILE A 270 -2.63 10.84 13.60
N ARG A 271 -3.57 11.63 13.09
CA ARG A 271 -3.38 12.48 11.90
C ARG A 271 -3.88 13.88 12.25
N ALA A 272 -3.08 14.88 11.93
CA ALA A 272 -3.45 16.27 12.13
C ALA A 272 -3.08 17.08 10.89
N THR A 273 -3.97 17.99 10.49
CA THR A 273 -3.69 18.98 9.44
C THR A 273 -4.09 20.34 9.98
N GLN A 274 -3.18 21.30 9.90
CA GLN A 274 -3.40 22.67 10.33
C GLN A 274 -3.02 23.63 9.20
N PRO A 275 -4.00 24.23 8.50
CA PRO A 275 -3.73 25.37 7.62
C PRO A 275 -3.17 26.55 8.43
N LEU A 276 -2.12 27.15 7.91
CA LEU A 276 -1.45 28.31 8.47
C LEU A 276 -1.59 29.52 7.53
N PRO A 277 -1.34 30.76 7.99
CA PRO A 277 -1.35 31.93 7.12
C PRO A 277 -0.39 31.83 5.94
N HIS A 278 -0.64 32.62 4.89
CA HIS A 278 0.23 32.74 3.70
C HIS A 278 0.42 31.46 2.88
N GLY A 279 -0.58 30.55 2.91
CA GLY A 279 -0.56 29.33 2.11
C GLY A 279 0.31 28.20 2.69
N PHE A 280 0.73 28.32 3.95
CA PHE A 280 1.37 27.22 4.66
C PHE A 280 0.35 26.24 5.20
N GLU A 281 0.75 24.98 5.31
CA GLU A 281 -0.01 23.91 5.94
C GLU A 281 0.93 22.97 6.71
N LEU A 282 0.62 22.69 7.96
CA LEU A 282 1.33 21.72 8.77
C LEU A 282 0.53 20.43 8.82
N ARG A 283 1.18 19.29 8.48
CA ARG A 283 0.62 17.95 8.56
C ARG A 283 1.45 17.10 9.50
N GLY A 284 0.79 16.30 10.32
CA GLY A 284 1.44 15.36 11.22
C GLY A 284 0.74 14.02 11.17
N THR A 285 1.51 12.96 11.15
CA THR A 285 1.04 11.57 11.30
C THR A 285 1.89 10.85 12.33
N TRP A 286 1.24 10.04 13.16
CA TRP A 286 1.92 9.10 14.04
C TRP A 286 1.06 7.86 14.18
N PHE A 287 1.63 6.69 13.95
CA PHE A 287 0.91 5.43 14.07
C PHE A 287 1.82 4.31 14.57
N GLY A 288 1.21 3.36 15.28
CA GLY A 288 1.82 2.09 15.66
C GLY A 288 0.84 0.97 15.37
N ARG A 289 1.27 -0.03 14.59
CA ARG A 289 0.44 -1.16 14.15
C ARG A 289 1.28 -2.32 13.64
N TYR A 290 0.64 -3.48 13.48
CA TYR A 290 1.26 -4.56 12.71
C TYR A 290 1.23 -4.27 11.21
N GLU A 291 2.37 -4.43 10.55
CA GLU A 291 2.52 -4.43 9.10
C GLU A 291 2.63 -5.87 8.61
N THR A 292 1.72 -6.27 7.71
CA THR A 292 1.63 -7.65 7.20
C THR A 292 1.84 -7.75 5.69
N VAL A 293 1.99 -6.60 5.03
CA VAL A 293 2.27 -6.46 3.60
C VAL A 293 3.61 -5.76 3.49
N ASP A 294 4.43 -6.14 2.54
CA ASP A 294 5.78 -5.60 2.30
C ASP A 294 6.68 -5.70 3.56
N SER A 295 6.47 -6.75 4.33
CA SER A 295 7.28 -7.08 5.49
C SER A 295 8.38 -8.06 5.07
N ASP A 296 9.63 -7.75 5.43
CA ASP A 296 10.75 -8.68 5.27
C ASP A 296 10.62 -9.87 6.24
N ASP A 297 9.76 -9.76 7.25
CA ASP A 297 9.41 -10.85 8.14
C ASP A 297 8.24 -11.65 7.56
N PRO A 298 8.39 -12.98 7.37
CA PRO A 298 7.32 -13.81 6.81
C PRO A 298 6.05 -13.86 7.67
N LEU A 299 6.12 -13.44 8.93
CA LEU A 299 4.95 -13.37 9.81
C LEU A 299 4.30 -11.99 9.75
N ALA A 300 4.99 -10.98 10.26
CA ALA A 300 4.61 -9.57 10.28
C ALA A 300 5.73 -8.75 10.91
N SER A 301 5.70 -7.43 10.74
CA SER A 301 6.52 -6.50 11.50
C SER A 301 5.64 -5.59 12.35
N TRP A 302 6.14 -5.16 13.52
CA TRP A 302 5.54 -4.04 14.22
C TRP A 302 6.14 -2.75 13.70
N LEU A 303 5.31 -1.82 13.26
CA LEU A 303 5.73 -0.54 12.70
C LEU A 303 5.22 0.61 13.57
N ASP A 304 6.14 1.42 14.08
CA ASP A 304 5.87 2.69 14.76
C ASP A 304 6.52 3.81 13.95
N ARG A 305 5.70 4.71 13.37
CA ARG A 305 6.20 5.78 12.51
C ARG A 305 5.54 7.11 12.85
N ALA A 306 6.37 8.12 13.03
CA ALA A 306 5.96 9.51 13.16
C ALA A 306 6.54 10.34 12.03
N GLU A 307 5.71 11.24 11.48
CA GLU A 307 6.09 12.14 10.39
C GLU A 307 5.47 13.52 10.61
N LEU A 308 6.23 14.57 10.34
CA LEU A 308 5.79 15.96 10.35
C LEU A 308 6.21 16.63 9.05
N GLU A 309 5.23 17.22 8.35
CA GLU A 309 5.42 17.91 7.07
C GLU A 309 4.95 19.36 7.14
N LEU A 310 5.73 20.24 6.57
CA LEU A 310 5.35 21.62 6.29
C LEU A 310 5.20 21.79 4.78
N GLY A 311 3.97 22.00 4.33
CA GLY A 311 3.63 22.36 2.96
C GLY A 311 3.53 23.89 2.80
N TRP A 312 3.88 24.40 1.64
CA TRP A 312 3.72 25.80 1.28
C TRP A 312 3.21 25.93 -0.15
N LYS A 313 1.98 26.39 -0.31
CA LYS A 313 1.40 26.75 -1.60
C LYS A 313 1.78 28.20 -1.95
N ILE A 314 2.84 28.38 -2.70
CA ILE A 314 3.36 29.70 -3.11
C ILE A 314 2.43 30.33 -4.14
N SER A 315 1.89 29.53 -5.06
CA SER A 315 0.93 29.95 -6.08
C SER A 315 0.03 28.79 -6.48
N ASP A 316 -0.94 29.02 -7.37
CA ASP A 316 -1.76 27.94 -7.93
C ASP A 316 -0.98 26.93 -8.78
N ARG A 317 0.24 27.30 -9.18
CA ARG A 317 1.11 26.44 -9.99
C ARG A 317 2.29 25.88 -9.25
N PHE A 318 2.70 26.49 -8.12
CA PHE A 318 3.93 26.09 -7.43
C PHE A 318 3.71 25.83 -5.97
N ALA A 319 4.11 24.64 -5.52
CA ALA A 319 4.06 24.23 -4.13
C ALA A 319 5.40 23.63 -3.71
N LEU A 320 5.74 23.83 -2.44
CA LEU A 320 6.87 23.21 -1.76
C LEU A 320 6.36 22.38 -0.59
N ALA A 321 7.05 21.31 -0.27
CA ALA A 321 6.86 20.56 0.97
C ALA A 321 8.22 20.16 1.54
N SER A 322 8.33 20.08 2.85
CA SER A 322 9.47 19.53 3.54
C SER A 322 9.01 18.81 4.79
N GLY A 323 9.57 17.65 5.07
CA GLY A 323 9.17 16.85 6.22
C GLY A 323 10.33 16.15 6.88
N VAL A 324 10.04 15.66 8.08
CA VAL A 324 10.92 14.82 8.87
C VAL A 324 10.16 13.59 9.31
N PHE A 325 10.82 12.45 9.39
CA PHE A 325 10.20 11.22 9.91
C PHE A 325 11.15 10.46 10.84
N CYS A 326 10.56 9.67 11.70
CA CYS A 326 11.24 8.61 12.44
C CYS A 326 10.37 7.34 12.41
N GLU A 327 11.03 6.21 12.31
CA GLU A 327 10.40 4.90 12.18
C GLU A 327 11.15 3.86 13.00
N LEU A 328 10.39 2.99 13.64
CA LEU A 328 10.85 1.79 14.31
C LEU A 328 10.10 0.61 13.73
N LYS A 329 10.81 -0.29 13.04
CA LYS A 329 10.29 -1.55 12.50
C LYS A 329 10.88 -2.70 13.32
N GLN A 330 10.01 -3.52 13.91
CA GLN A 330 10.40 -4.71 14.65
C GLN A 330 9.90 -5.94 13.91
N ASN A 331 10.81 -6.70 13.34
CA ASN A 331 10.53 -7.98 12.74
C ASN A 331 10.28 -9.00 13.85
N LEU A 332 9.19 -9.75 13.76
CA LEU A 332 8.69 -10.52 14.91
C LEU A 332 9.24 -11.93 14.97
N LEU A 333 9.49 -12.54 13.81
CA LEU A 333 10.03 -13.90 13.74
C LEU A 333 11.55 -13.92 13.86
N PHE A 334 12.22 -12.97 13.24
CA PHE A 334 13.70 -12.88 13.24
C PHE A 334 14.25 -12.02 14.37
N GLU A 335 13.37 -11.42 15.20
CA GLU A 335 13.75 -10.57 16.33
C GLU A 335 14.70 -9.42 15.92
N ASN A 336 14.56 -8.93 14.69
CA ASN A 336 15.35 -7.83 14.15
C ASN A 336 14.62 -6.50 14.39
N GLU A 337 15.37 -5.48 14.74
CA GLU A 337 14.86 -4.12 14.91
C GLU A 337 15.59 -3.16 13.97
N GLU A 338 14.84 -2.38 13.23
CA GLU A 338 15.33 -1.34 12.33
C GLU A 338 14.82 0.02 12.80
N ARG A 339 15.72 0.98 12.93
CA ARG A 339 15.40 2.36 13.31
C ARG A 339 15.81 3.28 12.19
N SER A 340 14.81 3.90 11.55
CA SER A 340 15.04 4.85 10.47
C SER A 340 14.63 6.25 10.89
N ARG A 341 15.36 7.23 10.41
CA ARG A 341 15.02 8.64 10.52
C ARG A 341 15.45 9.37 9.27
N GLY A 342 14.69 10.37 8.85
CA GLY A 342 15.06 11.11 7.66
C GLY A 342 14.37 12.44 7.56
N ILE A 343 14.78 13.17 6.53
CA ILE A 343 14.20 14.44 6.11
C ILE A 343 13.98 14.38 4.61
N TYR A 344 12.99 15.10 4.13
CA TYR A 344 12.77 15.26 2.70
C TYR A 344 12.38 16.69 2.33
N ALA A 345 12.59 17.02 1.07
CA ALA A 345 12.10 18.24 0.46
C ALA A 345 11.52 17.91 -0.91
N GLU A 346 10.37 18.49 -1.23
CA GLU A 346 9.66 18.32 -2.49
C GLU A 346 9.27 19.66 -3.08
N ALA A 347 9.38 19.79 -4.40
CA ALA A 347 8.86 20.91 -5.18
C ALA A 347 7.94 20.37 -6.28
N ALA A 348 6.75 20.96 -6.41
CA ALA A 348 5.78 20.61 -7.43
C ALA A 348 5.41 21.84 -8.25
N TYR A 349 5.40 21.70 -9.58
CA TYR A 349 5.07 22.78 -10.51
C TYR A 349 4.08 22.30 -11.58
N ALA A 350 2.91 22.95 -11.65
CA ALA A 350 1.94 22.75 -12.72
C ALA A 350 2.37 23.57 -13.96
N LEU A 351 2.91 22.89 -14.97
CA LEU A 351 3.34 23.50 -16.22
C LEU A 351 2.15 24.06 -17.01
N ASN A 352 1.13 23.23 -17.20
CA ASN A 352 -0.19 23.57 -17.73
C ASN A 352 -1.19 22.48 -17.26
N LYS A 353 -2.45 22.65 -17.56
CA LYS A 353 -3.40 21.51 -17.50
C LYS A 353 -3.15 20.67 -18.78
N PRO A 354 -2.72 19.47 -18.71
CA PRO A 354 -2.70 18.47 -17.63
C PRO A 354 -1.30 18.13 -17.08
N LEU A 355 -0.25 18.89 -17.35
CA LEU A 355 1.14 18.51 -17.10
C LEU A 355 1.68 19.08 -15.77
N LYS A 356 2.26 18.22 -14.94
CA LYS A 356 2.89 18.54 -13.65
C LYS A 356 4.32 18.02 -13.60
N ALA A 357 5.25 18.83 -13.08
CA ALA A 357 6.60 18.44 -12.74
C ALA A 357 6.75 18.32 -11.22
N VAL A 358 7.48 17.32 -10.75
CA VAL A 358 7.78 17.10 -9.32
C VAL A 358 9.27 16.80 -9.20
N MET A 359 9.89 17.37 -8.18
CA MET A 359 11.26 17.06 -7.78
C MET A 359 11.27 16.78 -6.28
N ARG A 360 11.95 15.73 -5.84
CA ARG A 360 12.06 15.40 -4.42
C ARG A 360 13.47 14.89 -4.10
N VAL A 361 13.92 15.19 -2.91
CA VAL A 361 15.16 14.66 -2.32
C VAL A 361 14.85 14.17 -0.93
N ASP A 362 15.25 12.95 -0.63
CA ASP A 362 15.14 12.28 0.65
C ASP A 362 16.55 11.97 1.19
N LEU A 363 16.74 12.21 2.46
CA LEU A 363 17.94 11.84 3.20
C LEU A 363 17.51 11.00 4.39
N SER A 364 17.98 9.78 4.46
CA SER A 364 17.62 8.86 5.55
C SER A 364 18.84 8.18 6.15
N ARG A 365 18.69 7.77 7.40
CA ARG A 365 19.65 7.00 8.15
C ARG A 365 18.90 5.85 8.83
N THR A 366 19.32 4.63 8.54
CA THR A 366 18.75 3.39 9.08
C THR A 366 19.82 2.66 9.88
N PHE A 367 19.44 2.21 11.07
CA PHE A 367 20.23 1.35 11.92
C PHE A 367 19.55 -0.01 12.05
N LYS A 368 20.25 -1.10 11.66
CA LYS A 368 19.78 -2.50 11.70
C LYS A 368 20.51 -3.22 12.85
N THR A 369 19.78 -3.64 13.90
CA THR A 369 20.37 -4.14 15.14
C THR A 369 21.06 -5.49 15.01
N VAL A 370 20.53 -6.41 14.20
CA VAL A 370 21.07 -7.79 14.10
C VAL A 370 22.48 -7.83 13.52
N ILE A 371 22.77 -6.95 12.58
CA ILE A 371 24.07 -6.92 11.90
C ILE A 371 24.93 -5.74 12.33
N ASP A 372 24.45 -4.93 13.32
CA ASP A 372 25.10 -3.70 13.79
C ASP A 372 25.49 -2.77 12.62
N LEU A 373 24.59 -2.67 11.64
CA LEU A 373 24.78 -1.91 10.42
C LEU A 373 24.11 -0.54 10.53
N GLU A 374 24.86 0.47 10.18
CA GLU A 374 24.35 1.81 9.98
C GLU A 374 24.44 2.20 8.50
N GLU A 375 23.31 2.55 7.94
CA GLU A 375 23.17 2.89 6.53
C GLU A 375 22.68 4.34 6.38
N ASN A 376 23.32 5.09 5.50
CA ASN A 376 22.88 6.42 5.12
C ASN A 376 22.48 6.40 3.65
N THR A 377 21.21 6.69 3.35
CA THR A 377 20.68 6.68 2.00
C THR A 377 20.29 8.09 1.57
N ILE A 378 20.64 8.42 0.34
CA ILE A 378 20.22 9.64 -0.33
C ILE A 378 19.47 9.21 -1.58
N ASP A 379 18.22 9.65 -1.70
CA ASP A 379 17.40 9.43 -2.88
C ASP A 379 16.95 10.76 -3.44
N ALA A 380 16.95 10.87 -4.74
CA ALA A 380 16.46 12.06 -5.43
C ALA A 380 15.70 11.65 -6.69
N PHE A 381 14.60 12.32 -7.00
CA PHE A 381 13.93 12.12 -8.27
C PHE A 381 13.42 13.40 -8.87
N PHE A 382 13.27 13.36 -10.19
CA PHE A 382 12.54 14.32 -10.98
C PHE A 382 11.50 13.58 -11.83
N GLY A 383 10.24 14.00 -11.74
CA GLY A 383 9.13 13.37 -12.43
C GLY A 383 8.31 14.35 -13.26
N LEU A 384 7.75 13.84 -14.36
CA LEU A 384 6.72 14.50 -15.15
C LEU A 384 5.49 13.59 -15.19
N SER A 385 4.33 14.14 -14.84
CA SER A 385 3.06 13.45 -14.95
C SER A 385 2.07 14.22 -15.81
N ALA A 386 1.26 13.49 -16.57
CA ALA A 386 0.22 14.05 -17.41
C ALA A 386 -1.10 13.30 -17.18
N ASP A 387 -2.19 14.08 -17.03
CA ASP A 387 -3.57 13.58 -17.09
C ASP A 387 -4.11 13.88 -18.51
N ILE A 388 -4.50 12.85 -19.25
CA ILE A 388 -4.82 12.92 -20.69
C ILE A 388 -6.30 12.59 -20.92
#